data_6f8e578333c1b25fce6803843aa53ebb
#
_entry.id   6f8e578333c1b25fce6803843aa53ebb
#
_cell.length_a   1.000
_cell.length_b   1.000
_cell.length_c   1.000
_cell.angle_alpha   90.00
_cell.angle_beta   90.00
_cell.angle_gamma   90.00
#
_symmetry.space_group_name_H-M   'P 1'
#
loop_
_entity.id
_entity.type
_entity.pdbx_description
1 polymer ?
#
loop_
_entity_poly.entity_id
_entity_poly.type
_entity_poly.pdbx_seq_one_letter_code
_entity_poly.pdbx_strand_id
1 'polypeptide(L)'
;NPAYRKAYSVLNGIGRKVCPVRLDEYGMSCDMLRECEANVAYVTPSHQYPMGIVMSIGRRMELLSWAGEGSDRYIIEDDYDSEFRYRGKPIPALQGLDKNGKVIYIGTFSKSIAPGLRMSYMVLPDSLMDSYISVGKRYSNTVSRIDQNIVNLFIKEGYYERHLNRMRGIYKAKHDVLLGELKKFGAEYRIAGESAGLHVLLSTDKMSEDELVLRAAQCGVRVYPLSEHFLGEDIEDDIRKLTGKRSTIILGYARLNEDEIVRGTKILMEAFSNEKDM
;
A
#
# COMPACT_ATOMS: atom_id res chain seq x y z
N ASN A 1 -7.62 8.93 -1.95
CA ASN A 1 -7.21 9.00 -3.34
C ASN A 1 -5.85 9.67 -3.39
N PRO A 2 -4.81 9.04 -3.94
CA PRO A 2 -4.82 7.77 -4.66
C PRO A 2 -5.03 6.55 -3.76
N ALA A 3 -5.40 5.40 -4.38
CA ALA A 3 -5.73 4.18 -3.66
C ALA A 3 -5.41 2.91 -4.46
N TYR A 4 -5.53 1.76 -3.81
CA TYR A 4 -5.37 0.45 -4.45
C TYR A 4 -6.54 0.17 -5.41
N ARG A 5 -6.29 0.31 -6.72
CA ARG A 5 -7.30 0.21 -7.78
C ARG A 5 -8.14 -1.08 -7.76
N LYS A 6 -7.53 -2.21 -7.33
CA LYS A 6 -8.27 -3.47 -7.26
C LYS A 6 -9.36 -3.45 -6.18
N ALA A 7 -9.14 -2.79 -5.04
CA ALA A 7 -10.18 -2.62 -4.04
C ALA A 7 -11.35 -1.81 -4.62
N TYR A 8 -11.06 -0.71 -5.32
CA TYR A 8 -12.07 0.05 -6.06
C TYR A 8 -12.84 -0.83 -7.05
N SER A 9 -12.12 -1.61 -7.88
CA SER A 9 -12.74 -2.46 -8.90
C SER A 9 -13.66 -3.52 -8.28
N VAL A 10 -13.29 -4.11 -7.14
CA VAL A 10 -14.12 -5.07 -6.42
C VAL A 10 -15.40 -4.40 -5.89
N LEU A 11 -15.25 -3.27 -5.19
CA LEU A 11 -16.39 -2.54 -4.61
C LEU A 11 -17.36 -2.06 -5.68
N ASN A 12 -16.84 -1.49 -6.77
CA ASN A 12 -17.65 -1.05 -7.90
C ASN A 12 -18.32 -2.23 -8.63
N GLY A 13 -17.58 -3.35 -8.78
CA GLY A 13 -18.11 -4.57 -9.43
C GLY A 13 -19.28 -5.22 -8.70
N ILE A 14 -19.37 -5.04 -7.37
CA ILE A 14 -20.54 -5.48 -6.57
C ILE A 14 -21.60 -4.39 -6.40
N GLY A 15 -21.53 -3.33 -7.22
CA GLY A 15 -22.53 -2.24 -7.26
C GLY A 15 -22.47 -1.27 -6.09
N ARG A 16 -21.33 -1.15 -5.39
CA ARG A 16 -21.18 -0.17 -4.32
C ARG A 16 -20.71 1.18 -4.87
N LYS A 17 -21.38 2.25 -4.49
CA LYS A 17 -20.93 3.62 -4.77
C LYS A 17 -19.61 3.87 -4.01
N VAL A 18 -18.57 4.29 -4.70
CA VAL A 18 -17.27 4.64 -4.10
C VAL A 18 -17.05 6.13 -4.21
N CYS A 19 -16.76 6.77 -3.07
CA CYS A 19 -16.41 8.18 -2.97
C CYS A 19 -14.89 8.27 -2.77
N PRO A 20 -14.11 8.87 -3.71
CA PRO A 20 -12.68 9.07 -3.54
C PRO A 20 -12.42 10.21 -2.56
N VAL A 21 -11.85 9.89 -1.40
CA VAL A 21 -11.42 10.86 -0.39
C VAL A 21 -9.93 11.14 -0.57
N ARG A 22 -9.53 12.41 -0.66
CA ARG A 22 -8.14 12.82 -0.82
C ARG A 22 -7.30 12.48 0.41
N LEU A 23 -6.01 12.31 0.16
CA LEU A 23 -4.98 12.19 1.20
C LEU A 23 -4.37 13.56 1.50
N ASP A 24 -3.86 13.67 2.72
CA ASP A 24 -2.88 14.66 3.13
C ASP A 24 -1.61 13.97 3.66
N GLU A 25 -0.72 14.70 4.30
CA GLU A 25 0.53 14.17 4.86
C GLU A 25 0.33 13.14 6.00
N TYR A 26 -0.87 13.07 6.59
CA TYR A 26 -1.23 12.16 7.69
C TYR A 26 -2.08 10.97 7.22
N GLY A 27 -2.49 10.92 5.96
CA GLY A 27 -3.32 9.88 5.38
C GLY A 27 -4.66 10.38 4.85
N MET A 28 -5.72 9.57 4.94
CA MET A 28 -7.07 9.96 4.50
C MET A 28 -7.59 11.18 5.27
N SER A 29 -8.08 12.20 4.56
CA SER A 29 -8.70 13.38 5.18
C SER A 29 -10.03 13.01 5.85
N CYS A 30 -10.10 13.14 7.17
CA CYS A 30 -11.34 12.86 7.91
C CYS A 30 -12.41 13.93 7.70
N ASP A 31 -12.04 15.17 7.38
CA ASP A 31 -12.99 16.24 7.09
C ASP A 31 -13.73 15.93 5.78
N MET A 32 -12.99 15.60 4.71
CA MET A 32 -13.61 15.18 3.45
C MET A 32 -14.41 13.88 3.58
N LEU A 33 -13.97 12.96 4.45
CA LEU A 33 -14.72 11.74 4.73
C LEU A 33 -16.07 12.04 5.38
N ARG A 34 -16.17 13.06 6.25
CA ARG A 34 -17.43 13.51 6.86
C ARG A 34 -18.38 14.15 5.86
N GLU A 35 -17.84 14.81 4.84
CA GLU A 35 -18.62 15.37 3.73
C GLU A 35 -19.19 14.31 2.79
N CYS A 36 -18.60 13.10 2.78
CA CYS A 36 -19.10 11.97 2.01
C CYS A 36 -20.26 11.28 2.75
N GLU A 37 -21.27 10.84 2.02
CA GLU A 37 -22.36 9.98 2.52
C GLU A 37 -21.88 8.50 2.69
N ALA A 38 -20.60 8.30 2.94
CA ALA A 38 -20.04 6.97 3.06
C ALA A 38 -20.24 6.40 4.46
N ASN A 39 -20.56 5.12 4.53
CA ASN A 39 -20.65 4.38 5.78
C ASN A 39 -19.50 3.37 5.97
N VAL A 40 -18.64 3.19 4.96
CA VAL A 40 -17.44 2.35 5.08
C VAL A 40 -16.22 3.09 4.52
N ALA A 41 -15.17 3.22 5.34
CA ALA A 41 -13.89 3.76 4.93
C ALA A 41 -12.88 2.62 4.68
N TYR A 42 -12.31 2.53 3.47
CA TYR A 42 -11.21 1.59 3.15
C TYR A 42 -9.87 2.31 3.25
N VAL A 43 -8.97 1.80 4.08
CA VAL A 43 -7.66 2.41 4.36
C VAL A 43 -6.54 1.38 4.45
N THR A 44 -5.30 1.80 4.13
CA THR A 44 -4.06 1.05 4.34
C THR A 44 -3.14 1.84 5.29
N PRO A 45 -3.45 1.91 6.59
CA PRO A 45 -2.88 2.92 7.50
C PRO A 45 -1.43 2.65 7.91
N SER A 46 -0.97 1.40 7.81
CA SER A 46 0.41 1.02 8.15
C SER A 46 1.41 1.49 7.09
N HIS A 47 0.97 1.48 5.83
CA HIS A 47 1.74 1.92 4.68
C HIS A 47 0.76 2.20 3.54
N GLN A 48 0.30 3.46 3.44
CA GLN A 48 -0.72 3.82 2.46
C GLN A 48 -0.25 3.55 1.03
N TYR A 49 -0.99 2.71 0.33
CA TYR A 49 -0.67 2.39 -1.06
C TYR A 49 -1.40 3.36 -2.02
N PRO A 50 -0.68 3.98 -2.96
CA PRO A 50 0.74 3.80 -3.28
C PRO A 50 1.70 4.83 -2.66
N MET A 51 1.21 5.83 -1.90
CA MET A 51 2.01 6.98 -1.45
C MET A 51 3.08 6.65 -0.40
N GLY A 52 2.99 5.51 0.27
CA GLY A 52 3.91 5.14 1.34
C GLY A 52 3.73 5.95 2.63
N ILE A 53 2.63 6.69 2.77
CA ILE A 53 2.31 7.46 3.97
C ILE A 53 1.97 6.49 5.10
N VAL A 54 2.60 6.69 6.26
CA VAL A 54 2.23 6.00 7.50
C VAL A 54 1.25 6.87 8.26
N MET A 55 0.01 6.40 8.40
CA MET A 55 -1.04 7.15 9.09
C MET A 55 -0.66 7.40 10.55
N SER A 56 -0.64 8.67 10.95
CA SER A 56 -0.31 9.09 12.31
C SER A 56 -1.31 8.56 13.34
N ILE A 57 -0.91 8.47 14.60
CA ILE A 57 -1.82 8.05 15.70
C ILE A 57 -3.01 9.01 15.82
N GLY A 58 -2.80 10.32 15.66
CA GLY A 58 -3.86 11.32 15.68
C GLY A 58 -4.91 11.04 14.61
N ARG A 59 -4.50 10.83 13.35
CA ARG A 59 -5.41 10.51 12.25
C ARG A 59 -6.13 9.18 12.43
N ARG A 60 -5.48 8.17 13.04
CA ARG A 60 -6.14 6.91 13.41
C ARG A 60 -7.28 7.13 14.41
N MET A 61 -7.06 7.98 15.42
CA MET A 61 -8.08 8.32 16.41
C MET A 61 -9.24 9.12 15.80
N GLU A 62 -8.96 10.06 14.89
CA GLU A 62 -10.00 10.80 14.16
C GLU A 62 -10.88 9.85 13.31
N LEU A 63 -10.26 8.87 12.65
CA LEU A 63 -10.97 7.90 11.82
C LEU A 63 -11.83 6.95 12.69
N LEU A 64 -11.30 6.51 13.84
CA LEU A 64 -12.07 5.72 14.82
C LEU A 64 -13.24 6.53 15.42
N SER A 65 -13.04 7.83 15.67
CA SER A 65 -14.12 8.73 16.10
C SER A 65 -15.23 8.81 15.05
N TRP A 66 -14.84 9.05 13.77
CA TRP A 66 -15.81 9.05 12.66
C TRP A 66 -16.63 7.76 12.58
N ALA A 67 -15.99 6.61 12.75
CA ALA A 67 -16.71 5.33 12.74
C ALA A 67 -17.63 5.17 13.94
N GLY A 68 -17.24 5.69 15.11
CA GLY A 68 -18.04 5.67 16.35
C GLY A 68 -19.27 6.58 16.32
N GLU A 69 -19.31 7.60 15.46
CA GLU A 69 -20.41 8.56 15.33
C GLU A 69 -21.67 7.95 14.66
N GLY A 70 -21.54 6.81 13.97
CA GLY A 70 -22.65 6.13 13.29
C GLY A 70 -22.74 4.63 13.62
N SER A 71 -23.97 4.12 13.83
CA SER A 71 -24.18 2.69 14.12
C SER A 71 -23.78 1.78 12.96
N ASP A 72 -23.92 2.25 11.73
CA ASP A 72 -23.67 1.55 10.46
C ASP A 72 -22.32 1.90 9.81
N ARG A 73 -21.48 2.71 10.50
CA ARG A 73 -20.15 3.07 10.01
C ARG A 73 -19.12 2.02 10.42
N TYR A 74 -18.24 1.67 9.45
CA TYR A 74 -17.13 0.74 9.64
C TYR A 74 -15.87 1.21 8.91
N ILE A 75 -14.72 0.69 9.34
CA ILE A 75 -13.43 0.89 8.69
C ILE A 75 -12.93 -0.47 8.21
N ILE A 76 -12.54 -0.58 6.95
CA ILE A 76 -11.76 -1.71 6.45
C ILE A 76 -10.30 -1.31 6.49
N GLU A 77 -9.55 -1.89 7.42
CA GLU A 77 -8.10 -1.76 7.52
C GLU A 77 -7.44 -2.88 6.72
N ASP A 78 -6.87 -2.54 5.56
CA ASP A 78 -6.12 -3.49 4.73
C ASP A 78 -4.62 -3.36 5.05
N ASP A 79 -4.10 -4.36 5.73
CA ASP A 79 -2.71 -4.45 6.15
C ASP A 79 -1.95 -5.48 5.30
N TYR A 80 -1.27 -4.97 4.28
CA TYR A 80 -0.63 -5.83 3.28
C TYR A 80 0.89 -5.98 3.46
N ASP A 81 1.57 -5.12 4.25
CA ASP A 81 3.03 -5.13 4.39
C ASP A 81 3.57 -4.48 5.68
N SER A 82 2.77 -4.34 6.74
CA SER A 82 3.19 -3.70 8.01
C SER A 82 4.38 -4.37 8.69
N GLU A 83 4.63 -5.63 8.38
CA GLU A 83 5.80 -6.37 8.88
C GLU A 83 7.13 -5.76 8.40
N PHE A 84 7.13 -4.99 7.29
CA PHE A 84 8.32 -4.42 6.65
C PHE A 84 8.43 -2.91 6.90
N ARG A 85 8.65 -2.55 8.16
CA ARG A 85 8.92 -1.19 8.59
C ARG A 85 10.39 -1.00 8.89
N TYR A 86 11.02 0.02 8.29
CA TYR A 86 12.47 0.26 8.40
C TYR A 86 12.83 1.41 9.32
N ARG A 87 11.91 2.37 9.52
CA ARG A 87 12.11 3.56 10.35
C ARG A 87 10.95 3.79 11.31
N GLY A 88 11.28 4.37 12.47
CA GLY A 88 10.32 4.74 13.52
C GLY A 88 9.80 3.56 14.36
N LYS A 89 9.05 3.89 15.41
CA LYS A 89 8.43 2.89 16.29
C LYS A 89 7.21 2.25 15.58
N PRO A 90 6.90 0.97 15.84
CA PRO A 90 5.65 0.39 15.39
C PRO A 90 4.44 1.20 15.88
N ILE A 91 3.47 1.41 15.00
CA ILE A 91 2.18 2.01 15.35
C ILE A 91 1.18 0.87 15.41
N PRO A 92 0.39 0.73 16.51
CA PRO A 92 -0.64 -0.29 16.61
C PRO A 92 -1.64 -0.20 15.45
N ALA A 93 -2.13 -1.33 14.97
CA ALA A 93 -3.22 -1.37 13.98
C ALA A 93 -4.44 -0.58 14.49
N LEU A 94 -5.27 -0.07 13.58
CA LEU A 94 -6.55 0.56 13.92
C LEU A 94 -7.42 -0.42 14.70
N GLN A 95 -7.44 -1.68 14.28
CA GLN A 95 -8.18 -2.75 14.94
C GLN A 95 -7.76 -2.90 16.42
N GLY A 96 -6.45 -2.84 16.72
CA GLY A 96 -5.96 -2.91 18.08
C GLY A 96 -6.26 -1.67 18.95
N LEU A 97 -6.60 -0.53 18.34
CA LEU A 97 -7.01 0.70 19.01
C LEU A 97 -8.54 0.83 19.13
N ASP A 98 -9.28 0.02 18.38
CA ASP A 98 -10.74 0.07 18.30
C ASP A 98 -11.39 -0.49 19.58
N LYS A 99 -12.16 0.35 20.28
CA LYS A 99 -12.93 -0.01 21.47
C LYS A 99 -14.42 -0.23 21.18
N ASN A 100 -14.85 0.10 19.97
CA ASN A 100 -16.26 0.16 19.61
C ASN A 100 -16.70 -0.95 18.63
N GLY A 101 -15.77 -1.83 18.22
CA GLY A 101 -16.04 -2.89 17.25
C GLY A 101 -16.42 -2.35 15.87
N LYS A 102 -15.63 -1.39 15.35
CA LYS A 102 -15.88 -0.71 14.08
C LYS A 102 -14.86 -1.04 12.99
N VAL A 103 -13.77 -1.75 13.33
CA VAL A 103 -12.69 -2.04 12.38
C VAL A 103 -12.76 -3.49 11.92
N ILE A 104 -12.85 -3.67 10.61
CA ILE A 104 -12.67 -4.94 9.91
C ILE A 104 -11.20 -4.96 9.46
N TYR A 105 -10.38 -5.81 10.07
CA TYR A 105 -8.97 -5.93 9.72
C TYR A 105 -8.77 -7.03 8.68
N ILE A 106 -8.01 -6.73 7.63
CA ILE A 106 -7.63 -7.68 6.58
C ILE A 106 -6.11 -7.78 6.55
N GLY A 107 -5.58 -8.99 6.74
CA GLY A 107 -4.17 -9.29 6.62
C GLY A 107 -3.90 -10.34 5.55
N THR A 108 -2.66 -10.41 5.06
CA THR A 108 -2.27 -11.36 4.01
C THR A 108 -0.91 -12.00 4.27
N PHE A 109 -0.79 -13.28 3.97
CA PHE A 109 0.50 -13.99 3.96
C PHE A 109 1.26 -13.86 2.63
N SER A 110 0.68 -13.18 1.62
CA SER A 110 1.28 -13.05 0.29
C SER A 110 2.59 -12.26 0.26
N LYS A 111 2.79 -11.34 1.18
CA LYS A 111 4.03 -10.55 1.31
C LYS A 111 4.95 -11.11 2.37
N SER A 112 4.38 -11.56 3.48
CA SER A 112 5.14 -12.04 4.63
C SER A 112 5.68 -13.48 4.45
N ILE A 113 5.01 -14.34 3.68
CA ILE A 113 5.47 -15.71 3.39
C ILE A 113 5.81 -15.87 1.91
N ALA A 114 4.78 -15.96 1.06
CA ALA A 114 4.96 -16.13 -0.39
C ALA A 114 3.72 -15.68 -1.17
N PRO A 115 3.88 -14.97 -2.31
CA PRO A 115 2.75 -14.54 -3.14
C PRO A 115 1.91 -15.70 -3.70
N GLY A 116 2.53 -16.87 -3.92
CA GLY A 116 1.86 -18.07 -4.45
C GLY A 116 0.91 -18.74 -3.44
N LEU A 117 1.03 -18.45 -2.16
CA LEU A 117 0.19 -19.05 -1.11
C LEU A 117 -1.29 -18.63 -1.23
N ARG A 118 -1.55 -17.44 -1.75
CA ARG A 118 -2.90 -16.89 -1.97
C ARG A 118 -3.83 -16.98 -0.75
N MET A 119 -3.27 -16.81 0.45
CA MET A 119 -3.97 -16.85 1.73
C MET A 119 -4.01 -15.48 2.38
N SER A 120 -5.21 -15.05 2.77
CA SER A 120 -5.48 -13.86 3.56
C SER A 120 -6.34 -14.24 4.75
N TYR A 121 -6.37 -13.40 5.76
CA TYR A 121 -7.23 -13.58 6.93
C TYR A 121 -7.95 -12.26 7.24
N MET A 122 -9.05 -12.37 7.96
CA MET A 122 -9.88 -11.25 8.35
C MET A 122 -10.24 -11.37 9.83
N VAL A 123 -10.13 -10.24 10.54
CA VAL A 123 -10.64 -10.11 11.92
C VAL A 123 -11.87 -9.22 11.86
N LEU A 124 -12.99 -9.79 12.23
CA LEU A 124 -14.30 -9.12 12.22
C LEU A 124 -14.68 -8.62 13.60
N PRO A 125 -15.37 -7.48 13.71
CA PRO A 125 -16.12 -7.12 14.90
C PRO A 125 -17.18 -8.18 15.25
N ASP A 126 -17.40 -8.44 16.53
CA ASP A 126 -18.39 -9.41 16.99
C ASP A 126 -19.79 -9.13 16.45
N SER A 127 -20.16 -7.85 16.31
CA SER A 127 -21.43 -7.41 15.73
C SER A 127 -21.67 -7.87 14.28
N LEU A 128 -20.63 -8.22 13.53
CA LEU A 128 -20.73 -8.69 12.15
C LEU A 128 -20.63 -10.21 12.02
N MET A 129 -20.31 -10.93 13.10
CA MET A 129 -20.04 -12.38 13.03
C MET A 129 -21.26 -13.20 12.58
N ASP A 130 -22.44 -12.93 13.12
CA ASP A 130 -23.66 -13.67 12.74
C ASP A 130 -24.01 -13.47 11.27
N SER A 131 -23.90 -12.23 10.78
CA SER A 131 -24.12 -11.90 9.37
C SER A 131 -23.08 -12.60 8.47
N TYR A 132 -21.81 -12.58 8.88
CA TYR A 132 -20.74 -13.24 8.13
C TYR A 132 -20.95 -14.76 8.07
N ILE A 133 -21.27 -15.41 9.19
CA ILE A 133 -21.52 -16.85 9.24
C ILE A 133 -22.74 -17.22 8.38
N SER A 134 -23.80 -16.42 8.42
CA SER A 134 -25.01 -16.64 7.62
C SER A 134 -24.73 -16.60 6.11
N VAL A 135 -23.93 -15.60 5.67
CA VAL A 135 -23.52 -15.49 4.26
C VAL A 135 -22.48 -16.56 3.91
N GLY A 136 -21.50 -16.78 4.79
CA GLY A 136 -20.40 -17.72 4.57
C GLY A 136 -20.84 -19.17 4.38
N LYS A 137 -21.96 -19.58 5.00
CA LYS A 137 -22.56 -20.92 4.78
C LYS A 137 -22.97 -21.19 3.33
N ARG A 138 -23.11 -20.14 2.51
CA ARG A 138 -23.49 -20.24 1.09
C ARG A 138 -22.32 -20.45 0.16
N TYR A 139 -21.09 -20.29 0.63
CA TYR A 139 -19.87 -20.33 -0.15
C TYR A 139 -18.89 -21.35 0.43
N SER A 140 -18.16 -22.02 -0.45
CA SER A 140 -17.05 -22.89 -0.05
C SER A 140 -15.83 -22.02 0.28
N ASN A 141 -15.06 -22.42 1.29
CA ASN A 141 -13.78 -21.78 1.57
C ASN A 141 -12.82 -22.00 0.39
N THR A 142 -12.24 -20.92 -0.09
CA THR A 142 -11.31 -20.96 -1.25
C THR A 142 -9.89 -21.36 -0.87
N VAL A 143 -9.56 -21.35 0.43
CA VAL A 143 -8.24 -21.73 0.93
C VAL A 143 -8.24 -23.21 1.32
N SER A 144 -7.30 -23.97 0.75
CA SER A 144 -7.10 -25.38 1.06
C SER A 144 -6.85 -25.59 2.56
N ARG A 145 -7.49 -26.61 3.15
CA ARG A 145 -7.24 -27.00 4.55
C ARG A 145 -5.81 -27.47 4.78
N ILE A 146 -5.17 -28.03 3.75
CA ILE A 146 -3.77 -28.44 3.82
C ILE A 146 -2.89 -27.20 3.98
N ASP A 147 -3.09 -26.17 3.15
CA ASP A 147 -2.32 -24.93 3.23
C ASP A 147 -2.56 -24.19 4.55
N GLN A 148 -3.81 -24.16 5.04
CA GLN A 148 -4.12 -23.62 6.37
C GLN A 148 -3.37 -24.34 7.47
N ASN A 149 -3.29 -25.68 7.43
CA ASN A 149 -2.57 -26.46 8.43
C ASN A 149 -1.06 -26.24 8.34
N ILE A 150 -0.50 -26.14 7.14
CA ILE A 150 0.93 -25.84 6.94
C ILE A 150 1.27 -24.47 7.56
N VAL A 151 0.48 -23.43 7.29
CA VAL A 151 0.68 -22.10 7.86
C VAL A 151 0.49 -22.12 9.38
N ASN A 152 -0.52 -22.84 9.90
CA ASN A 152 -0.71 -23.00 11.33
C ASN A 152 0.53 -23.61 12.02
N LEU A 153 1.08 -24.70 11.48
CA LEU A 153 2.29 -25.31 12.02
C LEU A 153 3.49 -24.37 11.90
N PHE A 154 3.63 -23.66 10.77
CA PHE A 154 4.70 -22.70 10.55
C PHE A 154 4.70 -21.56 11.57
N ILE A 155 3.51 -21.09 11.97
CA ILE A 155 3.35 -20.08 13.02
C ILE A 155 3.60 -20.71 14.40
N LYS A 156 2.94 -21.82 14.71
CA LYS A 156 2.97 -22.46 16.02
C LYS A 156 4.38 -22.89 16.46
N GLU A 157 5.18 -23.39 15.51
CA GLU A 157 6.57 -23.82 15.74
C GLU A 157 7.58 -22.66 15.73
N GLY A 158 7.12 -21.40 15.62
CA GLY A 158 7.94 -20.19 15.62
C GLY A 158 8.79 -20.00 14.35
N TYR A 159 8.54 -20.77 13.29
CA TYR A 159 9.24 -20.60 12.01
C TYR A 159 8.86 -19.30 11.32
N TYR A 160 7.61 -18.86 11.47
CA TYR A 160 7.11 -17.62 10.88
C TYR A 160 7.87 -16.39 11.38
N GLU A 161 8.06 -16.26 12.69
CA GLU A 161 8.81 -15.14 13.27
C GLU A 161 10.28 -15.13 12.82
N ARG A 162 10.92 -16.29 12.81
CA ARG A 162 12.29 -16.42 12.30
C ARG A 162 12.39 -16.03 10.83
N HIS A 163 11.41 -16.45 10.02
CA HIS A 163 11.31 -16.08 8.61
C HIS A 163 11.14 -14.57 8.45
N LEU A 164 10.20 -13.94 9.16
CA LEU A 164 9.97 -12.51 9.11
C LEU A 164 11.22 -11.71 9.49
N ASN A 165 11.91 -12.10 10.56
CA ASN A 165 13.12 -11.42 10.99
C ASN A 165 14.23 -11.48 9.92
N ARG A 166 14.40 -12.63 9.27
CA ARG A 166 15.30 -12.78 8.13
C ARG A 166 14.89 -11.90 6.95
N MET A 167 13.60 -11.91 6.58
CA MET A 167 13.08 -11.14 5.45
C MET A 167 13.18 -9.63 5.68
N ARG A 168 12.95 -9.15 6.90
CA ARG A 168 13.19 -7.76 7.27
C ARG A 168 14.62 -7.33 7.00
N GLY A 169 15.62 -8.16 7.37
CA GLY A 169 17.02 -7.90 7.08
C GLY A 169 17.30 -7.81 5.57
N ILE A 170 16.81 -8.80 4.81
CA ILE A 170 16.98 -8.85 3.35
C ILE A 170 16.33 -7.64 2.67
N TYR A 171 15.08 -7.33 2.99
CA TYR A 171 14.38 -6.20 2.37
C TYR A 171 14.96 -4.85 2.78
N LYS A 172 15.45 -4.74 4.04
CA LYS A 172 16.16 -3.53 4.47
C LYS A 172 17.43 -3.31 3.67
N ALA A 173 18.25 -4.34 3.45
CA ALA A 173 19.47 -4.23 2.63
C ALA A 173 19.14 -3.77 1.20
N LYS A 174 18.16 -4.41 0.54
CA LYS A 174 17.70 -4.02 -0.79
C LYS A 174 17.17 -2.57 -0.84
N HIS A 175 16.41 -2.19 0.17
CA HIS A 175 15.89 -0.82 0.32
C HIS A 175 17.03 0.21 0.45
N ASP A 176 18.01 -0.07 1.30
CA ASP A 176 19.14 0.83 1.54
C ASP A 176 20.01 0.97 0.26
N VAL A 177 20.22 -0.12 -0.50
CA VAL A 177 20.87 -0.09 -1.83
C VAL A 177 20.07 0.78 -2.79
N LEU A 178 18.75 0.54 -2.92
CA LEU A 178 17.90 1.31 -3.83
C LEU A 178 17.94 2.82 -3.51
N LEU A 179 17.82 3.19 -2.24
CA LEU A 179 17.88 4.60 -1.83
C LEU A 179 19.25 5.22 -2.10
N GLY A 180 20.32 4.45 -1.88
CA GLY A 180 21.69 4.87 -2.21
C GLY A 180 21.86 5.21 -3.70
N GLU A 181 21.32 4.36 -4.57
CA GLU A 181 21.36 4.55 -6.01
C GLU A 181 20.44 5.71 -6.47
N LEU A 182 19.21 5.80 -5.95
CA LEU A 182 18.28 6.86 -6.34
C LEU A 182 18.76 8.26 -5.93
N LYS A 183 19.53 8.42 -4.87
CA LYS A 183 20.16 9.70 -4.50
C LYS A 183 21.12 10.24 -5.56
N LYS A 184 21.66 9.38 -6.43
CA LYS A 184 22.54 9.76 -7.51
C LYS A 184 21.82 10.47 -8.68
N PHE A 185 20.47 10.39 -8.73
CA PHE A 185 19.65 11.06 -9.75
C PHE A 185 19.68 12.60 -9.65
N GLY A 186 20.16 13.15 -8.51
CA GLY A 186 20.30 14.59 -8.30
C GLY A 186 19.04 15.27 -7.74
N ALA A 187 19.16 16.59 -7.52
CA ALA A 187 18.13 17.38 -6.82
C ALA A 187 16.80 17.55 -7.60
N GLU A 188 16.79 17.25 -8.88
CA GLU A 188 15.61 17.35 -9.74
C GLU A 188 14.61 16.21 -9.48
N TYR A 189 15.08 15.15 -8.82
CA TYR A 189 14.28 13.99 -8.44
C TYR A 189 14.03 13.99 -6.93
N ARG A 190 12.78 13.69 -6.54
CA ARG A 190 12.38 13.56 -5.14
C ARG A 190 12.00 12.10 -4.87
N ILE A 191 12.54 11.57 -3.78
CA ILE A 191 12.21 10.22 -3.30
C ILE A 191 11.19 10.35 -2.17
N ALA A 192 10.15 9.51 -2.16
CA ALA A 192 9.16 9.41 -1.09
C ALA A 192 8.78 7.94 -0.81
N GLY A 193 8.07 7.70 0.30
CA GLY A 193 7.65 6.35 0.69
C GLY A 193 8.78 5.50 1.30
N GLU A 194 9.88 6.09 1.77
CA GLU A 194 11.09 5.39 2.23
C GLU A 194 11.01 4.81 3.65
N SER A 195 9.92 4.98 4.37
CA SER A 195 9.85 4.59 5.80
C SER A 195 9.44 3.14 6.01
N ALA A 196 8.75 2.54 5.06
CA ALA A 196 8.19 1.20 5.16
C ALA A 196 7.91 0.59 3.77
N GLY A 197 7.51 -0.67 3.74
CA GLY A 197 7.00 -1.37 2.58
C GLY A 197 8.05 -1.84 1.58
N LEU A 198 7.59 -2.21 0.39
CA LEU A 198 8.39 -2.88 -0.64
C LEU A 198 8.44 -2.10 -1.96
N HIS A 199 8.14 -0.81 -1.92
CA HIS A 199 8.26 0.12 -3.03
C HIS A 199 8.62 1.51 -2.53
N VAL A 200 9.13 2.35 -3.43
CA VAL A 200 9.38 3.77 -3.21
C VAL A 200 8.84 4.58 -4.38
N LEU A 201 8.62 5.87 -4.19
CA LEU A 201 8.22 6.80 -5.23
C LEU A 201 9.41 7.63 -5.69
N LEU A 202 9.51 7.83 -7.00
CA LEU A 202 10.45 8.74 -7.62
C LEU A 202 9.68 9.78 -8.42
N SER A 203 9.83 11.06 -8.06
CA SER A 203 9.08 12.17 -8.64
C SER A 203 9.98 13.19 -9.28
N THR A 204 9.55 13.80 -10.41
CA THR A 204 10.30 14.83 -11.14
C THR A 204 9.37 15.78 -11.89
N ASP A 205 9.90 16.96 -12.28
CA ASP A 205 9.24 17.88 -13.23
C ASP A 205 9.92 17.86 -14.62
N LYS A 206 10.97 17.05 -14.82
CA LYS A 206 11.77 17.04 -16.07
C LYS A 206 10.98 16.51 -17.26
N MET A 207 10.17 15.49 -17.07
CA MET A 207 9.42 14.83 -18.13
C MET A 207 8.07 14.34 -17.62
N SER A 208 7.16 14.03 -18.54
CA SER A 208 5.85 13.49 -18.17
C SER A 208 5.96 12.07 -17.60
N GLU A 209 4.93 11.64 -16.90
CA GLU A 209 4.85 10.29 -16.32
C GLU A 209 4.87 9.22 -17.41
N ASP A 210 4.15 9.45 -18.52
CA ASP A 210 4.14 8.56 -19.70
C ASP A 210 5.53 8.43 -20.33
N GLU A 211 6.27 9.54 -20.41
CA GLU A 211 7.64 9.54 -20.93
C GLU A 211 8.60 8.78 -20.03
N LEU A 212 8.49 8.92 -18.69
CA LEU A 212 9.26 8.13 -17.73
C LEU A 212 9.02 6.62 -17.92
N VAL A 213 7.76 6.22 -18.05
CA VAL A 213 7.36 4.82 -18.23
C VAL A 213 7.87 4.29 -19.57
N LEU A 214 7.71 5.07 -20.65
CA LEU A 214 8.11 4.66 -21.99
C LEU A 214 9.63 4.48 -22.09
N ARG A 215 10.43 5.47 -21.63
CA ARG A 215 11.90 5.40 -21.66
C ARG A 215 12.43 4.24 -20.81
N ALA A 216 11.87 4.03 -19.63
CA ALA A 216 12.22 2.88 -18.78
C ALA A 216 11.95 1.55 -19.51
N ALA A 217 10.78 1.40 -20.15
CA ALA A 217 10.39 0.19 -20.87
C ALA A 217 11.29 -0.08 -22.08
N GLN A 218 11.67 0.95 -22.85
CA GLN A 218 12.59 0.84 -23.98
C GLN A 218 13.98 0.32 -23.55
N CYS A 219 14.40 0.64 -22.34
CA CYS A 219 15.64 0.15 -21.75
C CYS A 219 15.48 -1.16 -20.96
N GLY A 220 14.33 -1.82 -21.05
CA GLY A 220 14.07 -3.12 -20.40
C GLY A 220 13.78 -3.04 -18.89
N VAL A 221 13.49 -1.85 -18.35
CA VAL A 221 13.11 -1.66 -16.95
C VAL A 221 11.64 -1.29 -16.87
N ARG A 222 10.88 -2.03 -16.04
CA ARG A 222 9.46 -1.76 -15.82
C ARG A 222 9.25 -0.91 -14.58
N VAL A 223 8.64 0.25 -14.75
CA VAL A 223 8.17 1.14 -13.69
C VAL A 223 6.66 1.35 -13.82
N TYR A 224 6.01 1.86 -12.79
CA TYR A 224 4.55 2.03 -12.81
C TYR A 224 4.20 3.49 -12.56
N PRO A 225 3.27 4.07 -13.35
CA PRO A 225 2.85 5.45 -13.15
C PRO A 225 1.98 5.57 -11.88
N LEU A 226 2.14 6.66 -11.14
CA LEU A 226 1.32 6.95 -9.97
C LEU A 226 -0.11 7.30 -10.38
N SER A 227 -0.29 7.95 -11.54
CA SER A 227 -1.59 8.38 -12.09
C SER A 227 -2.60 7.25 -12.19
N GLU A 228 -2.17 6.03 -12.50
CA GLU A 228 -3.05 4.86 -12.58
C GLU A 228 -3.78 4.53 -11.25
N HIS A 229 -3.33 5.09 -10.13
CA HIS A 229 -3.91 4.85 -8.80
C HIS A 229 -4.92 5.91 -8.38
N PHE A 230 -5.10 6.96 -9.19
CA PHE A 230 -6.08 8.00 -8.93
C PHE A 230 -7.46 7.66 -9.52
N LEU A 231 -8.48 8.15 -8.85
CA LEU A 231 -9.87 8.18 -9.30
C LEU A 231 -10.26 9.65 -9.46
N GLY A 232 -10.77 10.05 -10.64
CA GLY A 232 -11.17 11.44 -10.93
C GLY A 232 -10.46 12.00 -12.15
N GLU A 233 -10.64 13.31 -12.41
CA GLU A 233 -10.19 13.98 -13.63
C GLU A 233 -8.92 14.85 -13.41
N ASP A 234 -8.76 15.48 -12.25
CA ASP A 234 -7.65 16.42 -11.96
C ASP A 234 -6.40 15.71 -11.41
N ILE A 235 -5.97 14.64 -12.07
CA ILE A 235 -4.93 13.73 -11.56
C ILE A 235 -3.58 14.42 -11.43
N GLU A 236 -3.15 15.22 -12.41
CA GLU A 236 -1.84 15.89 -12.41
C GLU A 236 -1.73 16.89 -11.23
N ASP A 237 -2.79 17.65 -10.98
CA ASP A 237 -2.87 18.58 -9.85
C ASP A 237 -2.84 17.85 -8.51
N ASP A 238 -3.53 16.73 -8.38
CA ASP A 238 -3.53 15.93 -7.17
C ASP A 238 -2.15 15.29 -6.91
N ILE A 239 -1.45 14.79 -7.95
CA ILE A 239 -0.07 14.31 -7.86
C ILE A 239 0.84 15.43 -7.37
N ARG A 240 0.75 16.63 -7.97
CA ARG A 240 1.58 17.77 -7.60
C ARG A 240 1.36 18.20 -6.14
N LYS A 241 0.12 18.21 -5.66
CA LYS A 241 -0.20 18.54 -4.26
C LYS A 241 0.42 17.54 -3.28
N LEU A 242 0.39 16.25 -3.61
CA LEU A 242 0.89 15.19 -2.73
C LEU A 242 2.42 15.01 -2.79
N THR A 243 3.02 15.15 -3.96
CA THR A 243 4.45 14.83 -4.18
C THR A 243 5.33 16.06 -4.29
N GLY A 244 4.74 17.24 -4.56
CA GLY A 244 5.46 18.48 -4.88
C GLY A 244 6.06 18.49 -6.28
N LYS A 245 5.74 17.49 -7.12
CA LYS A 245 6.24 17.31 -8.48
C LYS A 245 5.10 16.91 -9.42
N ARG A 246 5.27 17.18 -10.72
CA ARG A 246 4.26 16.91 -11.74
C ARG A 246 4.12 15.44 -12.09
N SER A 247 5.21 14.71 -12.10
CA SER A 247 5.26 13.30 -12.53
C SER A 247 5.84 12.41 -11.45
N THR A 248 5.29 11.24 -11.25
CA THR A 248 5.73 10.30 -10.21
C THR A 248 5.60 8.85 -10.68
N ILE A 249 6.65 8.07 -10.50
CA ILE A 249 6.66 6.64 -10.76
C ILE A 249 6.87 5.83 -9.49
N ILE A 250 6.33 4.62 -9.48
CA ILE A 250 6.43 3.65 -8.39
C ILE A 250 7.51 2.63 -8.75
N LEU A 251 8.49 2.46 -7.86
CA LEU A 251 9.60 1.53 -7.99
C LEU A 251 9.48 0.41 -6.96
N GLY A 252 9.08 -0.79 -7.40
CA GLY A 252 9.02 -1.98 -6.55
C GLY A 252 10.34 -2.76 -6.62
N TYR A 253 10.89 -3.18 -5.47
CA TYR A 253 12.21 -3.81 -5.39
C TYR A 253 12.23 -5.20 -4.76
N ALA A 254 11.10 -5.68 -4.23
CA ALA A 254 11.06 -6.93 -3.44
C ALA A 254 11.61 -8.16 -4.18
N ARG A 255 11.35 -8.27 -5.48
CA ARG A 255 11.76 -9.44 -6.31
C ARG A 255 13.19 -9.38 -6.82
N LEU A 256 13.82 -8.21 -6.79
CA LEU A 256 15.17 -7.98 -7.31
C LEU A 256 16.20 -8.36 -6.25
N ASN A 257 17.39 -8.80 -6.68
CA ASN A 257 18.57 -8.83 -5.82
C ASN A 257 19.28 -7.46 -5.85
N GLU A 258 20.31 -7.28 -5.03
CA GLU A 258 21.02 -6.00 -4.90
C GLU A 258 21.74 -5.60 -6.19
N ASP A 259 22.34 -6.54 -6.92
CA ASP A 259 23.01 -6.26 -8.20
C ASP A 259 21.99 -5.86 -9.29
N GLU A 260 20.82 -6.47 -9.30
CA GLU A 260 19.72 -6.11 -10.19
C GLU A 260 19.19 -4.72 -9.90
N ILE A 261 19.11 -4.32 -8.61
CA ILE A 261 18.72 -2.97 -8.19
C ILE A 261 19.75 -1.95 -8.72
N VAL A 262 21.05 -2.19 -8.50
CA VAL A 262 22.12 -1.31 -8.97
C VAL A 262 22.09 -1.17 -10.49
N ARG A 263 21.97 -2.29 -11.22
CA ARG A 263 21.91 -2.24 -12.70
C ARG A 263 20.65 -1.51 -13.19
N GLY A 264 19.47 -1.84 -12.62
CA GLY A 264 18.22 -1.24 -13.02
C GLY A 264 18.17 0.27 -12.77
N THR A 265 18.67 0.73 -11.63
CA THR A 265 18.75 2.16 -11.32
C THR A 265 19.73 2.91 -12.21
N LYS A 266 20.89 2.29 -12.55
CA LYS A 266 21.83 2.87 -13.50
C LYS A 266 21.20 3.04 -14.89
N ILE A 267 20.50 2.03 -15.39
CA ILE A 267 19.76 2.08 -16.66
C ILE A 267 18.70 3.19 -16.62
N LEU A 268 17.92 3.30 -15.53
CA LEU A 268 16.93 4.36 -15.39
C LEU A 268 17.58 5.75 -15.37
N MET A 269 18.72 5.92 -14.69
CA MET A 269 19.43 7.19 -14.64
C MET A 269 19.89 7.62 -16.03
N GLU A 270 20.46 6.70 -16.83
CA GLU A 270 20.87 6.96 -18.21
C GLU A 270 19.65 7.28 -19.10
N ALA A 271 18.54 6.52 -18.98
CA ALA A 271 17.31 6.73 -19.74
C ALA A 271 16.66 8.10 -19.46
N PHE A 272 16.75 8.58 -18.21
CA PHE A 272 16.14 9.84 -17.78
C PHE A 272 17.09 11.06 -17.93
N SER A 273 18.37 10.82 -18.18
CA SER A 273 19.36 11.89 -18.41
C SER A 273 19.52 12.28 -19.89
N ASN A 274 19.18 11.37 -20.82
CA ASN A 274 19.33 11.64 -22.25
C ASN A 274 18.22 12.58 -22.75
N GLU A 275 18.56 13.84 -22.94
CA GLU A 275 17.76 14.84 -23.68
C GLU A 275 17.76 14.58 -25.21
N LYS A 276 18.01 13.38 -25.70
CA LYS A 276 18.13 13.11 -27.12
C LYS A 276 16.86 12.64 -27.78
N ASP A 277 16.36 13.52 -28.60
CA ASP A 277 15.78 13.36 -29.95
C ASP A 277 14.59 12.40 -30.08
N MET A 278 13.40 12.96 -30.04
CA MET A 278 12.32 12.57 -30.95
C MET A 278 12.15 13.60 -32.04
#